data_2ae4c7a7c5f8261eb9d6200af9451b2d
#
_entry.id   2ae4c7a7c5f8261eb9d6200af9451b2d
#
_cell.length_a   1.000
_cell.length_b   1.000
_cell.length_c   1.000
_cell.angle_alpha   90.00
_cell.angle_beta   90.00
_cell.angle_gamma   90.00
#
_symmetry.space_group_name_H-M   'P 1'
#
loop_
_entity.id
_entity.type
_entity.pdbx_description
1 polymer ?
#
loop_
_entity_poly.entity_id
_entity_poly.type
_entity_poly.pdbx_seq_one_letter_code
_entity_poly.pdbx_strand_id
1 'polypeptide(L)'
;MSNKFCVSLTYAKNDADKATVAFVVANAAVASEKETVVFLSTEAVRLCQEGYADDIAEPAFAPLKELMANFVKAGGIIWVCSPCFKRRELDEGKVIDGATIVGGAKLVEFLSQGAPCVSY
;
A
#
# COMPACT_ATOMS: atom_id res chain seq x y z
N MET A 1 6.48 -16.01 -17.66
CA MET A 1 5.56 -14.92 -17.36
C MET A 1 5.67 -14.53 -15.90
N SER A 2 5.60 -13.26 -15.62
CA SER A 2 5.68 -12.79 -14.24
C SER A 2 4.40 -13.09 -13.48
N ASN A 3 4.55 -13.44 -12.20
CA ASN A 3 3.44 -13.60 -11.27
C ASN A 3 3.31 -12.38 -10.36
N LYS A 4 3.92 -11.27 -10.74
CA LYS A 4 3.98 -10.05 -9.93
C LYS A 4 2.88 -9.07 -10.27
N PHE A 5 2.40 -8.33 -9.27
CA PHE A 5 1.37 -7.32 -9.46
C PHE A 5 1.65 -6.14 -8.54
N CYS A 6 1.41 -4.94 -9.03
CA CYS A 6 1.66 -3.72 -8.26
C CYS A 6 0.42 -2.83 -8.21
N VAL A 7 0.16 -2.28 -7.03
CA VAL A 7 -0.83 -1.22 -6.84
C VAL A 7 -0.07 0.01 -6.37
N SER A 8 -0.13 1.10 -7.14
CA SER A 8 0.48 2.37 -6.76
C SER A 8 -0.61 3.27 -6.18
N LEU A 9 -0.47 3.62 -4.91
CA LEU A 9 -1.46 4.42 -4.19
C LEU A 9 -0.85 5.75 -3.76
N THR A 10 -1.54 6.86 -4.09
CA THR A 10 -1.06 8.20 -3.79
C THR A 10 -1.96 8.95 -2.80
N TYR A 11 -3.06 8.37 -2.39
CA TYR A 11 -4.04 9.01 -1.50
C TYR A 11 -4.14 8.31 -0.15
N ALA A 12 -4.52 9.09 0.86
CA ALA A 12 -4.84 8.60 2.20
C ALA A 12 -6.20 9.20 2.60
N LYS A 13 -6.28 9.98 3.68
CA LYS A 13 -7.55 10.61 4.07
C LYS A 13 -8.03 11.68 3.09
N ASN A 14 -7.13 12.21 2.25
CA ASN A 14 -7.51 13.19 1.23
C ASN A 14 -8.33 12.58 0.08
N ASP A 15 -8.37 11.27 -0.02
CA ASP A 15 -9.33 10.53 -0.85
C ASP A 15 -9.45 9.11 -0.30
N ALA A 16 -10.21 8.98 0.76
CA ALA A 16 -10.38 7.71 1.47
C ALA A 16 -11.02 6.62 0.60
N ASP A 17 -11.84 7.00 -0.38
CA ASP A 17 -12.44 6.09 -1.33
C ASP A 17 -11.36 5.41 -2.18
N LYS A 18 -10.47 6.20 -2.80
CA LYS A 18 -9.37 5.64 -3.59
C LYS A 18 -8.43 4.78 -2.75
N ALA A 19 -8.11 5.24 -1.54
CA ALA A 19 -7.25 4.47 -0.64
C ALA A 19 -7.87 3.10 -0.31
N THR A 20 -9.18 3.07 -0.08
CA THR A 20 -9.91 1.85 0.22
C THR A 20 -9.95 0.93 -0.99
N VAL A 21 -10.31 1.44 -2.17
CA VAL A 21 -10.37 0.65 -3.40
C VAL A 21 -9.00 0.06 -3.74
N ALA A 22 -7.93 0.80 -3.53
CA ALA A 22 -6.57 0.28 -3.78
C ALA A 22 -6.31 -0.99 -2.98
N PHE A 23 -6.70 -1.04 -1.72
CA PHE A 23 -6.50 -2.25 -0.90
C PHE A 23 -7.53 -3.34 -1.18
N VAL A 24 -8.70 -3.01 -1.71
CA VAL A 24 -9.65 -4.01 -2.22
C VAL A 24 -9.01 -4.74 -3.41
N VAL A 25 -8.46 -3.99 -4.36
CA VAL A 25 -7.79 -4.56 -5.54
C VAL A 25 -6.54 -5.34 -5.14
N ALA A 26 -5.76 -4.81 -4.20
CA ALA A 26 -4.56 -5.50 -3.69
C ALA A 26 -4.91 -6.85 -3.07
N ASN A 27 -5.99 -6.92 -2.29
CA ASN A 27 -6.47 -8.17 -1.71
C ASN A 27 -6.92 -9.15 -2.78
N ALA A 28 -7.58 -8.67 -3.84
CA ALA A 28 -7.97 -9.51 -4.96
C ALA A 28 -6.75 -10.11 -5.66
N ALA A 29 -5.68 -9.33 -5.81
CA ALA A 29 -4.44 -9.80 -6.44
C ALA A 29 -3.78 -10.90 -5.61
N VAL A 30 -3.67 -10.70 -4.29
CA VAL A 30 -3.11 -11.72 -3.40
C VAL A 30 -3.97 -12.99 -3.41
N ALA A 31 -5.30 -12.84 -3.40
CA ALA A 31 -6.21 -13.97 -3.47
C ALA A 31 -6.09 -14.72 -4.80
N SER A 32 -5.62 -14.06 -5.84
CA SER A 32 -5.33 -14.66 -7.14
C SER A 32 -3.90 -15.20 -7.24
N GLU A 33 -3.24 -15.36 -6.11
CA GLU A 33 -1.88 -15.89 -5.98
C GLU A 33 -0.81 -15.07 -6.68
N LYS A 34 -1.02 -13.74 -6.75
CA LYS A 34 -0.01 -12.82 -7.29
C LYS A 34 0.91 -12.35 -6.19
N GLU A 35 2.21 -12.26 -6.49
CA GLU A 35 3.17 -11.61 -5.62
C GLU A 35 2.90 -10.10 -5.73
N THR A 36 2.21 -9.56 -4.74
CA THR A 36 1.61 -8.22 -4.81
C THR A 36 2.31 -7.23 -3.91
N VAL A 37 2.67 -6.08 -4.49
CA VAL A 37 3.21 -4.94 -3.77
C VAL A 37 2.22 -3.79 -3.87
N VAL A 38 1.90 -3.16 -2.73
CA VAL A 38 1.26 -1.86 -2.72
C VAL A 38 2.36 -0.83 -2.43
N PHE A 39 2.57 0.09 -3.38
CA PHE A 39 3.55 1.15 -3.22
C PHE A 39 2.83 2.43 -2.79
N LEU A 40 3.14 2.88 -1.58
CA LEU A 40 2.58 4.11 -1.02
C LEU A 40 3.51 5.28 -1.31
N SER A 41 3.00 6.28 -2.02
CA SER A 41 3.75 7.51 -2.28
C SER A 41 2.88 8.73 -2.01
N THR A 42 3.50 9.90 -1.97
CA THR A 42 2.84 11.16 -1.66
C THR A 42 2.03 11.02 -0.37
N GLU A 43 0.77 11.42 -0.34
CA GLU A 43 -0.05 11.40 0.88
C GLU A 43 -0.28 9.98 1.41
N ALA A 44 -0.28 8.97 0.52
CA ALA A 44 -0.53 7.58 0.92
C ALA A 44 0.50 7.04 1.92
N VAL A 45 1.71 7.62 2.00
CA VAL A 45 2.71 7.16 2.97
C VAL A 45 2.21 7.25 4.41
N ARG A 46 1.26 8.15 4.69
CA ARG A 46 0.68 8.29 6.03
C ARG A 46 -0.03 7.02 6.49
N LEU A 47 -0.49 6.19 5.56
CA LEU A 47 -1.17 4.93 5.89
C LEU A 47 -0.25 3.94 6.60
N CYS A 48 1.08 4.10 6.49
CA CYS A 48 2.01 3.21 7.16
C CYS A 48 2.17 3.53 8.66
N GLN A 49 1.61 4.65 9.13
CA GLN A 49 1.73 5.03 10.54
C GLN A 49 0.68 4.32 11.38
N GLU A 50 1.10 3.73 12.49
CA GLU A 50 0.19 3.06 13.42
C GLU A 50 -0.93 4.00 13.85
N GLY A 51 -2.17 3.54 13.74
CA GLY A 51 -3.35 4.30 14.16
C GLY A 51 -3.93 5.25 13.12
N TYR A 52 -3.17 5.59 12.07
CA TYR A 52 -3.65 6.56 11.09
C TYR A 52 -4.91 6.10 10.37
N ALA A 53 -4.98 4.83 10.00
CA ALA A 53 -6.10 4.28 9.24
C ALA A 53 -7.29 3.85 10.11
N ASP A 54 -7.19 3.98 11.43
CA ASP A 54 -8.19 3.44 12.35
C ASP A 54 -9.61 3.96 12.13
N ASP A 55 -9.76 5.19 11.64
CA ASP A 55 -11.05 5.84 11.42
C ASP A 55 -11.45 5.92 9.94
N ILE A 56 -10.77 5.20 9.06
CA ILE A 56 -11.11 5.19 7.64
C ILE A 56 -12.04 4.00 7.36
N ALA A 57 -13.32 4.31 7.14
CA ALA A 57 -14.34 3.30 6.87
C ALA A 57 -15.32 3.84 5.83
N GLU A 58 -15.15 3.44 4.57
CA GLU A 58 -16.01 3.87 3.49
C GLU A 58 -17.26 2.98 3.42
N PRO A 59 -18.45 3.55 3.14
CA PRO A 59 -19.67 2.75 3.02
C PRO A 59 -19.52 1.60 2.04
N ALA A 60 -20.09 0.46 2.39
CA ALA A 60 -20.08 -0.77 1.60
C ALA A 60 -18.72 -1.49 1.53
N PHE A 61 -17.69 -0.97 2.18
CA PHE A 61 -16.39 -1.63 2.26
C PHE A 61 -16.04 -1.97 3.71
N ALA A 62 -15.19 -2.97 3.89
CA ALA A 62 -14.59 -3.22 5.20
C ALA A 62 -13.71 -2.02 5.58
N PRO A 63 -13.50 -1.78 6.88
CA PRO A 63 -12.59 -0.71 7.32
C PRO A 63 -11.20 -0.87 6.71
N LEU A 64 -10.58 0.24 6.33
CA LEU A 64 -9.28 0.21 5.66
C LEU A 64 -8.22 -0.51 6.48
N LYS A 65 -8.20 -0.30 7.79
CA LYS A 65 -7.26 -0.99 8.67
C LYS A 65 -7.37 -2.50 8.54
N GLU A 66 -8.58 -3.03 8.45
CA GLU A 66 -8.83 -4.45 8.29
C GLU A 66 -8.36 -4.93 6.91
N LEU A 67 -8.65 -4.17 5.86
CA LEU A 67 -8.19 -4.52 4.50
C LEU A 67 -6.67 -4.57 4.43
N MET A 68 -5.98 -3.62 5.06
CA MET A 68 -4.53 -3.60 5.10
C MET A 68 -3.96 -4.79 5.89
N ALA A 69 -4.54 -5.07 7.04
CA ALA A 69 -4.09 -6.19 7.87
C ALA A 69 -4.28 -7.53 7.16
N ASN A 70 -5.42 -7.72 6.50
CA ASN A 70 -5.71 -8.93 5.73
C ASN A 70 -4.74 -9.08 4.55
N PHE A 71 -4.40 -7.99 3.89
CA PHE A 71 -3.45 -7.98 2.78
C PHE A 71 -2.08 -8.48 3.24
N VAL A 72 -1.57 -7.93 4.33
CA VAL A 72 -0.27 -8.33 4.89
C VAL A 72 -0.30 -9.78 5.36
N LYS A 73 -1.38 -10.19 6.04
CA LYS A 73 -1.53 -11.56 6.53
C LYS A 73 -1.55 -12.57 5.40
N ALA A 74 -2.08 -12.19 4.24
CA ALA A 74 -2.13 -13.07 3.06
C ALA A 74 -0.80 -13.09 2.27
N GLY A 75 0.22 -12.39 2.75
CA GLY A 75 1.54 -12.35 2.12
C GLY A 75 1.79 -11.12 1.26
N GLY A 76 0.88 -10.16 1.25
CA GLY A 76 1.06 -8.90 0.53
C GLY A 76 2.18 -8.05 1.13
N ILE A 77 2.81 -7.26 0.29
CA ILE A 77 3.96 -6.43 0.65
C ILE A 77 3.58 -4.97 0.51
N ILE A 78 3.86 -4.17 1.54
CA ILE A 78 3.64 -2.72 1.50
C ILE A 78 5.01 -2.03 1.48
N TRP A 79 5.25 -1.24 0.43
CA TRP A 79 6.44 -0.40 0.32
C TRP A 79 6.06 1.06 0.48
N VAL A 80 6.88 1.81 1.21
CA VAL A 80 6.65 3.20 1.54
C VAL A 80 7.75 4.04 0.92
N CYS A 81 7.38 5.03 0.11
CA CYS A 81 8.34 5.91 -0.57
C CYS A 81 9.14 6.71 0.45
N SER A 82 10.45 6.48 0.48
CA SER A 82 11.35 7.14 1.46
C SER A 82 11.32 8.67 1.37
N PRO A 83 11.49 9.32 0.21
CA PRO A 83 11.43 10.78 0.16
C PRO A 83 10.08 11.34 0.61
N CYS A 84 8.97 10.68 0.27
CA CYS A 84 7.64 11.14 0.67
C CYS A 84 7.45 11.02 2.18
N PHE A 85 7.97 9.97 2.76
CA PHE A 85 7.96 9.74 4.20
C PHE A 85 8.72 10.83 4.94
N LYS A 86 9.95 11.11 4.48
CA LYS A 86 10.82 12.12 5.08
C LYS A 86 10.25 13.52 4.96
N ARG A 87 9.68 13.86 3.80
CA ARG A 87 9.08 15.17 3.59
C ARG A 87 7.96 15.45 4.59
N ARG A 88 7.25 14.41 5.03
CA ARG A 88 6.13 14.54 5.96
C ARG A 88 6.55 14.33 7.41
N GLU A 89 7.85 14.17 7.65
CA GLU A 89 8.42 14.01 8.99
C GLU A 89 7.70 12.94 9.81
N LEU A 90 7.40 11.80 9.17
CA LEU A 90 6.71 10.71 9.81
C LEU A 90 7.65 9.94 10.74
N ASP A 91 7.06 9.16 11.66
CA ASP A 91 7.80 8.47 12.72
C ASP A 91 8.18 7.05 12.27
N GLU A 92 9.48 6.80 12.08
CA GLU A 92 10.00 5.49 11.70
C GLU A 92 9.72 4.42 12.78
N GLY A 93 9.58 4.84 14.03
CA GLY A 93 9.27 3.94 15.14
C GLY A 93 7.81 3.48 15.18
N LYS A 94 6.97 4.04 14.33
CA LYS A 94 5.54 3.75 14.28
C LYS A 94 5.07 3.23 12.93
N VAL A 95 5.95 2.59 12.19
CA VAL A 95 5.60 1.95 10.92
C VAL A 95 4.91 0.62 11.22
N ILE A 96 3.77 0.39 10.58
CA ILE A 96 2.98 -0.83 10.77
C ILE A 96 3.75 -2.07 10.30
N ASP A 97 3.39 -3.23 10.87
CA ASP A 97 3.94 -4.51 10.42
C ASP A 97 3.61 -4.74 8.94
N GLY A 98 4.57 -5.28 8.22
CA GLY A 98 4.40 -5.59 6.80
C GLY A 98 4.71 -4.43 5.86
N ALA A 99 5.01 -3.24 6.39
CA ALA A 99 5.40 -2.09 5.58
C ALA A 99 6.91 -1.83 5.74
N THR A 100 7.57 -1.52 4.63
CA THR A 100 9.00 -1.24 4.59
C THR A 100 9.25 0.04 3.82
N ILE A 101 10.06 0.92 4.38
CA ILE A 101 10.46 2.17 3.71
C ILE A 101 11.51 1.82 2.67
N VAL A 102 11.28 2.21 1.41
CA VAL A 102 12.16 1.89 0.29
C VAL A 102 12.41 3.10 -0.59
N GLY A 103 13.46 3.05 -1.39
CA GLY A 103 13.72 4.06 -2.42
C GLY A 103 12.99 3.70 -3.72
N GLY A 104 12.91 4.67 -4.64
CA GLY A 104 12.24 4.48 -5.93
C GLY A 104 12.87 3.38 -6.79
N ALA A 105 14.17 3.13 -6.65
CA ALA A 105 14.86 2.09 -7.40
C ALA A 105 14.27 0.69 -7.11
N LYS A 106 13.81 0.47 -5.89
CA LYS A 106 13.17 -0.80 -5.51
C LYS A 106 11.90 -1.05 -6.31
N LEU A 107 11.09 -0.02 -6.48
CA LEU A 107 9.88 -0.10 -7.29
C LEU A 107 10.20 -0.34 -8.76
N VAL A 108 11.17 0.40 -9.30
CA VAL A 108 11.58 0.24 -10.70
C VAL A 108 12.05 -1.19 -10.95
N GLU A 109 12.85 -1.75 -10.06
CA GLU A 109 13.33 -3.13 -10.17
C GLU A 109 12.15 -4.12 -10.20
N PHE A 110 11.19 -3.94 -9.31
CA PHE A 110 10.01 -4.81 -9.25
C PHE A 110 9.20 -4.74 -10.55
N LEU A 111 8.90 -3.53 -11.03
CA LEU A 111 8.13 -3.35 -12.25
C LEU A 111 8.87 -3.86 -13.48
N SER A 112 10.20 -3.76 -13.49
CA SER A 112 11.04 -4.22 -14.60
C SER A 112 11.00 -5.74 -14.78
N GLN A 113 10.50 -6.46 -13.79
CA GLN A 113 10.33 -7.92 -13.88
C GLN A 113 9.00 -8.31 -14.49
N GLY A 114 8.31 -7.37 -15.13
CA GLY A 114 7.06 -7.63 -15.83
C GLY A 114 5.81 -7.52 -14.98
N ALA A 115 5.87 -6.79 -13.87
CA ALA A 115 4.71 -6.59 -13.02
C ALA A 115 3.77 -5.55 -13.63
N PRO A 116 2.52 -5.89 -13.96
CA PRO A 116 1.52 -4.87 -14.30
C PRO A 116 1.24 -4.03 -13.05
N CYS A 117 0.88 -2.76 -13.28
CA CYS A 117 0.63 -1.84 -12.19
C CYS A 117 -0.66 -1.05 -12.43
N VAL A 118 -1.53 -1.02 -11.41
CA VAL A 118 -2.70 -0.13 -11.40
C VAL A 118 -2.43 0.99 -10.42
N SER A 119 -2.97 2.18 -10.71
CA SER A 119 -2.70 3.39 -9.93
C SER A 119 -3.98 4.03 -9.42
N TYR A 120 -3.92 4.48 -8.20
CA TYR A 120 -5.02 5.21 -7.56
C TYR A 120 -4.55 6.49 -6.92
#